data_e5b9bb14c6f83e86e0ce3529c6376a72
#
_entry.id   e5b9bb14c6f83e86e0ce3529c6376a72
#
_cell.length_a   1.000
_cell.length_b   1.000
_cell.length_c   1.000
_cell.angle_alpha   90.00
_cell.angle_beta   90.00
_cell.angle_gamma   90.00
#
_symmetry.space_group_name_H-M   'P 1'
#
loop_
_entity.id
_entity.type
_entity.pdbx_description
1 polymer ?
#
loop_
_entity_poly.entity_id
_entity_poly.type
_entity_poly.pdbx_seq_one_letter_code
_entity_poly.pdbx_strand_id
1 'polypeptide(L)'
;AYLGSLWALKNVKKEKYFEERKQIYYELASILPIIDTCITQSDYLQDCQLGGTAENKIVIMEMKLHDAEDRLKIMQESQHTYNEMHEVEIEISNWEYRIKRHKEYLQEMGELHKKLEEFDKSGKKNLLRLFASAEVWSSYVHFEVALHNEYYCNIGVKKDDIVYHINNLILGMRNDLQG
;
A
#
# COMPACT_ATOMS: atom_id res chain seq x y z
N ALA A 1 5.45 -37.97 39.38
CA ALA A 1 5.67 -36.51 39.55
C ALA A 1 6.46 -35.90 38.38
N TYR A 2 7.50 -36.54 37.85
CA TYR A 2 8.36 -36.01 36.78
C TYR A 2 7.68 -35.82 35.42
N LEU A 3 6.82 -36.75 35.02
CA LEU A 3 6.06 -36.66 33.74
C LEU A 3 5.03 -35.51 33.74
N GLY A 4 4.42 -35.21 34.88
CA GLY A 4 3.49 -34.10 34.99
C GLY A 4 4.16 -32.73 34.88
N SER A 5 5.39 -32.60 35.41
CA SER A 5 6.15 -31.36 35.29
C SER A 5 6.67 -31.10 33.89
N LEU A 6 7.06 -32.13 33.14
CA LEU A 6 7.46 -32.04 31.73
C LEU A 6 6.28 -31.69 30.85
N TRP A 7 5.10 -32.24 31.12
CA TRP A 7 3.88 -31.90 30.39
C TRP A 7 3.43 -30.47 30.65
N ALA A 8 3.48 -30.01 31.89
CA ALA A 8 3.18 -28.64 32.27
C ALA A 8 4.15 -27.64 31.61
N LEU A 9 5.46 -27.93 31.61
CA LEU A 9 6.49 -27.12 30.92
C LEU A 9 6.25 -27.05 29.41
N LYS A 10 5.82 -28.14 28.76
CA LYS A 10 5.51 -28.18 27.35
C LYS A 10 4.27 -27.33 27.01
N ASN A 11 3.26 -27.34 27.87
CA ASN A 11 2.06 -26.52 27.69
C ASN A 11 2.34 -25.03 27.90
N VAL A 12 3.10 -24.66 28.92
CA VAL A 12 3.53 -23.26 29.14
C VAL A 12 4.33 -22.72 27.96
N LYS A 13 5.21 -23.53 27.35
CA LYS A 13 5.93 -23.13 26.15
C LYS A 13 4.99 -22.94 24.96
N LYS A 14 4.04 -23.84 24.76
CA LYS A 14 3.03 -23.72 23.68
C LYS A 14 2.18 -22.46 23.83
N GLU A 15 1.71 -22.17 25.04
CA GLU A 15 0.94 -20.97 25.35
C GLU A 15 1.76 -19.71 25.07
N LYS A 16 3.02 -19.67 25.52
CA LYS A 16 3.91 -18.54 25.28
C LYS A 16 4.14 -18.32 23.77
N TYR A 17 4.41 -19.37 22.99
CA TYR A 17 4.57 -19.25 21.54
C TYR A 17 3.30 -18.80 20.85
N PHE A 18 2.13 -19.22 21.34
CA PHE A 18 0.85 -18.80 20.79
C PHE A 18 0.59 -17.31 21.06
N GLU A 19 0.85 -16.82 22.27
CA GLU A 19 0.68 -15.40 22.60
C GLU A 19 1.65 -14.49 21.84
N GLU A 20 2.92 -14.89 21.71
CA GLU A 20 3.91 -14.16 20.89
C GLU A 20 3.46 -14.08 19.42
N ARG A 21 3.02 -15.20 18.84
CA ARG A 21 2.48 -15.26 17.47
C ARG A 21 1.27 -14.34 17.30
N LYS A 22 0.33 -14.42 18.21
CA LYS A 22 -0.88 -13.60 18.22
C LYS A 22 -0.57 -12.10 18.26
N GLN A 23 0.38 -11.69 19.08
CA GLN A 23 0.80 -10.29 19.15
C GLN A 23 1.41 -9.81 17.84
N ILE A 24 2.32 -10.59 17.23
CA ILE A 24 2.94 -10.26 15.94
C ILE A 24 1.88 -10.15 14.84
N TYR A 25 0.89 -11.05 14.83
CA TYR A 25 -0.19 -11.02 13.84
C TYR A 25 -1.11 -9.81 14.02
N TYR A 26 -1.41 -9.39 15.24
CA TYR A 26 -2.18 -8.17 15.48
C TYR A 26 -1.45 -6.92 14.99
N GLU A 27 -0.16 -6.84 15.21
CA GLU A 27 0.63 -5.71 14.73
C GLU A 27 0.71 -5.69 13.20
N LEU A 28 0.95 -6.84 12.57
CA LEU A 28 0.93 -6.94 11.11
C LEU A 28 -0.47 -6.60 10.56
N ALA A 29 -1.53 -7.11 11.17
CA ALA A 29 -2.91 -6.80 10.80
C ALA A 29 -3.24 -5.31 10.91
N SER A 30 -2.58 -4.55 11.79
CA SER A 30 -2.77 -3.09 11.91
C SER A 30 -2.22 -2.30 10.71
N ILE A 31 -1.32 -2.90 9.93
CA ILE A 31 -0.71 -2.31 8.73
C ILE A 31 -1.58 -2.57 7.48
N LEU A 32 -2.32 -3.69 7.45
CA LEU A 32 -3.09 -4.13 6.28
C LEU A 32 -4.12 -3.11 5.76
N PRO A 33 -4.87 -2.35 6.59
CA PRO A 33 -5.82 -1.35 6.08
C PRO A 33 -5.19 -0.25 5.23
N ILE A 34 -3.94 0.15 5.53
CA ILE A 34 -3.21 1.16 4.76
C ILE A 34 -2.90 0.61 3.36
N ILE A 35 -2.60 -0.68 3.29
CA ILE A 35 -2.32 -1.37 2.02
C ILE A 35 -3.56 -1.35 1.12
N ASP A 36 -4.73 -1.67 1.68
CA ASP A 36 -5.99 -1.68 0.94
C ASP A 36 -6.31 -0.30 0.35
N THR A 37 -6.06 0.76 1.12
CA THR A 37 -6.22 2.15 0.66
C THR A 37 -5.23 2.47 -0.47
N CYS A 38 -3.96 2.12 -0.32
CA CYS A 38 -2.94 2.32 -1.36
C CYS A 38 -3.29 1.59 -2.66
N ILE A 39 -3.73 0.32 -2.56
CA ILE A 39 -4.12 -0.47 -3.73
C ILE A 39 -5.33 0.13 -4.43
N THR A 40 -6.34 0.55 -3.68
CA THR A 40 -7.56 1.15 -4.25
C THR A 40 -7.24 2.44 -4.99
N GLN A 41 -6.29 3.24 -4.50
CA GLN A 41 -5.89 4.48 -5.16
C GLN A 41 -5.01 4.24 -6.39
N SER A 42 -4.23 3.16 -6.45
CA SER A 42 -3.36 2.87 -7.59
C SER A 42 -4.14 2.73 -8.92
N ASP A 43 -5.37 2.25 -8.89
CA ASP A 43 -6.22 2.13 -10.08
C ASP A 43 -6.48 3.48 -10.75
N TYR A 44 -6.70 4.53 -9.96
CA TYR A 44 -6.89 5.89 -10.48
C TYR A 44 -5.63 6.48 -11.11
N LEU A 45 -4.44 5.94 -10.72
CA LEU A 45 -3.16 6.44 -11.19
C LEU A 45 -2.72 5.81 -12.51
N GLN A 46 -3.22 4.61 -12.83
CA GLN A 46 -2.90 3.91 -14.10
C GLN A 46 -3.57 4.59 -15.31
N ASP A 47 -4.72 5.23 -15.12
CA ASP A 47 -5.48 5.90 -16.19
C ASP A 47 -4.77 7.11 -16.81
N CYS A 48 -3.67 7.60 -16.23
CA CYS A 48 -3.04 8.82 -16.69
C CYS A 48 -2.11 8.66 -17.91
N GLN A 49 -1.85 7.44 -18.41
CA GLN A 49 -0.93 7.15 -19.53
C GLN A 49 0.45 7.86 -19.45
N LEU A 50 0.79 8.39 -18.28
CA LEU A 50 2.04 9.09 -18.03
C LEU A 50 3.08 8.07 -17.55
N GLY A 51 4.19 7.95 -18.29
CA GLY A 51 5.32 7.14 -17.87
C GLY A 51 6.08 7.76 -16.68
N GLY A 52 6.87 6.94 -15.98
CA GLY A 52 7.77 7.39 -14.91
C GLY A 52 7.24 7.10 -13.50
N THR A 53 8.01 7.56 -12.50
CA THR A 53 7.64 7.44 -11.08
C THR A 53 6.42 8.32 -10.74
N ALA A 54 5.79 8.06 -9.61
CA ALA A 54 4.63 8.86 -9.16
C ALA A 54 4.98 10.35 -8.98
N GLU A 55 6.18 10.66 -8.51
CA GLU A 55 6.68 12.03 -8.39
C GLU A 55 6.84 12.69 -9.77
N ASN A 56 7.41 11.98 -10.74
CA ASN A 56 7.56 12.48 -12.11
C ASN A 56 6.19 12.73 -12.76
N LYS A 57 5.21 11.85 -12.50
CA LYS A 57 3.84 12.05 -12.97
C LYS A 57 3.21 13.33 -12.43
N ILE A 58 3.42 13.64 -11.14
CA ILE A 58 2.94 14.89 -10.51
C ILE A 58 3.55 16.11 -11.22
N VAL A 59 4.85 16.12 -11.45
CA VAL A 59 5.52 17.23 -12.15
C VAL A 59 4.93 17.43 -13.55
N ILE A 60 4.72 16.34 -14.31
CA ILE A 60 4.11 16.44 -15.65
C ILE A 60 2.67 16.97 -15.57
N MET A 61 1.89 16.53 -14.59
CA MET A 61 0.52 17.02 -14.40
C MET A 61 0.49 18.50 -13.98
N GLU A 62 1.41 18.95 -13.12
CA GLU A 62 1.55 20.36 -12.74
C GLU A 62 1.93 21.23 -13.94
N MET A 63 2.79 20.74 -14.85
CA MET A 63 3.07 21.43 -16.10
C MET A 63 1.82 21.53 -16.99
N LYS A 64 1.06 20.46 -17.14
CA LYS A 64 -0.19 20.47 -17.92
C LYS A 64 -1.27 21.36 -17.32
N LEU A 65 -1.35 21.41 -15.99
CA LEU A 65 -2.23 22.35 -15.27
C LEU A 65 -1.86 23.80 -15.62
N HIS A 66 -0.58 24.13 -15.50
CA HIS A 66 -0.09 25.48 -15.81
C HIS A 66 -0.34 25.89 -17.27
N ASP A 67 -0.08 24.98 -18.22
CA ASP A 67 -0.40 25.20 -19.63
C ASP A 67 -1.91 25.45 -19.87
N ALA A 68 -2.80 24.76 -19.14
CA ALA A 68 -4.24 24.96 -19.24
C ALA A 68 -4.68 26.32 -18.62
N GLU A 69 -4.10 26.70 -17.48
CA GLU A 69 -4.32 28.01 -16.83
C GLU A 69 -3.88 29.16 -17.73
N ASP A 70 -2.70 29.07 -18.37
CA ASP A 70 -2.19 30.07 -19.31
C ASP A 70 -3.12 30.17 -20.54
N ARG A 71 -3.59 29.04 -21.09
CA ARG A 71 -4.57 29.04 -22.18
C ARG A 71 -5.85 29.73 -21.78
N LEU A 72 -6.40 29.44 -20.59
CA LEU A 72 -7.62 30.09 -20.10
C LEU A 72 -7.45 31.62 -19.99
N LYS A 73 -6.31 32.07 -19.47
CA LYS A 73 -5.98 33.49 -19.36
C LYS A 73 -5.95 34.18 -20.74
N ILE A 74 -5.30 33.58 -21.72
CA ILE A 74 -5.27 34.09 -23.11
C ILE A 74 -6.67 34.16 -23.69
N MET A 75 -7.52 33.13 -23.45
CA MET A 75 -8.89 33.10 -23.93
C MET A 75 -9.78 34.17 -23.28
N GLN A 76 -9.54 34.50 -22.00
CA GLN A 76 -10.25 35.60 -21.31
C GLN A 76 -9.85 36.98 -21.87
N GLU A 77 -8.62 37.14 -22.33
CA GLU A 77 -8.14 38.38 -22.97
C GLU A 77 -8.58 38.50 -24.44
N SER A 78 -8.93 37.37 -25.05
CA SER A 78 -9.41 37.26 -26.45
C SER A 78 -10.91 36.97 -26.44
N GLN A 79 -11.65 37.41 -27.48
CA GLN A 79 -13.10 37.20 -27.54
C GLN A 79 -13.49 35.74 -27.87
N HIS A 80 -13.15 34.81 -26.95
CA HIS A 80 -13.57 33.41 -27.04
C HIS A 80 -14.96 33.20 -26.49
N THR A 81 -15.64 32.16 -26.96
CA THR A 81 -16.99 31.79 -26.49
C THR A 81 -16.96 31.22 -25.08
N TYR A 82 -18.04 31.38 -24.34
CA TYR A 82 -18.20 30.79 -23.02
C TYR A 82 -17.94 29.26 -23.02
N ASN A 83 -18.43 28.55 -24.04
CA ASN A 83 -18.26 27.08 -24.11
C ASN A 83 -16.80 26.67 -24.26
N GLU A 84 -16.00 27.39 -25.08
CA GLU A 84 -14.57 27.08 -25.25
C GLU A 84 -13.81 27.31 -23.94
N MET A 85 -14.10 28.40 -23.21
CA MET A 85 -13.47 28.65 -21.91
C MET A 85 -13.89 27.59 -20.88
N HIS A 86 -15.16 27.18 -20.88
CA HIS A 86 -15.66 26.17 -19.95
C HIS A 86 -14.99 24.80 -20.15
N GLU A 87 -14.68 24.41 -21.37
CA GLU A 87 -13.90 23.17 -21.63
C GLU A 87 -12.52 23.21 -20.99
N VAL A 88 -11.84 24.36 -21.03
CA VAL A 88 -10.52 24.54 -20.39
C VAL A 88 -10.63 24.57 -18.86
N GLU A 89 -11.69 25.16 -18.30
CA GLU A 89 -11.97 25.12 -16.86
C GLU A 89 -12.18 23.68 -16.36
N ILE A 90 -12.87 22.85 -17.14
CA ILE A 90 -13.02 21.42 -16.83
C ILE A 90 -11.67 20.70 -16.88
N GLU A 91 -10.83 21.01 -17.87
CA GLU A 91 -9.48 20.44 -17.98
C GLU A 91 -8.63 20.81 -16.75
N ILE A 92 -8.63 22.06 -16.32
CA ILE A 92 -7.96 22.55 -15.12
C ILE A 92 -8.42 21.76 -13.89
N SER A 93 -9.74 21.69 -13.66
CA SER A 93 -10.31 20.95 -12.53
C SER A 93 -9.92 19.47 -12.53
N ASN A 94 -9.86 18.84 -13.70
CA ASN A 94 -9.42 17.46 -13.84
C ASN A 94 -7.94 17.29 -13.47
N TRP A 95 -7.05 18.22 -13.88
CA TRP A 95 -5.63 18.16 -13.51
C TRP A 95 -5.42 18.39 -12.02
N GLU A 96 -6.10 19.37 -11.41
CA GLU A 96 -6.06 19.61 -9.97
C GLU A 96 -6.47 18.37 -9.18
N TYR A 97 -7.59 17.73 -9.58
CA TYR A 97 -8.07 16.50 -8.96
C TYR A 97 -7.03 15.37 -9.05
N ARG A 98 -6.45 15.16 -10.24
CA ARG A 98 -5.44 14.11 -10.47
C ARG A 98 -4.18 14.36 -9.65
N ILE A 99 -3.68 15.59 -9.60
CA ILE A 99 -2.50 15.97 -8.80
C ILE A 99 -2.77 15.69 -7.31
N LYS A 100 -3.94 16.11 -6.81
CA LYS A 100 -4.34 15.86 -5.43
C LYS A 100 -4.32 14.37 -5.10
N ARG A 101 -4.94 13.54 -5.96
CA ARG A 101 -5.00 12.08 -5.75
C ARG A 101 -3.61 11.43 -5.78
N HIS A 102 -2.71 11.88 -6.65
CA HIS A 102 -1.34 11.38 -6.68
C HIS A 102 -0.55 11.76 -5.44
N LYS A 103 -0.72 12.98 -4.92
CA LYS A 103 -0.08 13.42 -3.67
C LYS A 103 -0.59 12.61 -2.46
N GLU A 104 -1.90 12.36 -2.39
CA GLU A 104 -2.51 11.51 -1.36
C GLU A 104 -1.92 10.09 -1.40
N TYR A 105 -1.84 9.50 -2.60
CA TYR A 105 -1.24 8.18 -2.79
C TYR A 105 0.22 8.11 -2.32
N LEU A 106 1.05 9.08 -2.70
CA LEU A 106 2.45 9.12 -2.26
C LEU A 106 2.57 9.24 -0.74
N GLN A 107 1.73 10.02 -0.11
CA GLN A 107 1.70 10.14 1.35
C GLN A 107 1.36 8.79 2.00
N GLU A 108 0.31 8.11 1.54
CA GLU A 108 -0.13 6.82 2.09
C GLU A 108 0.91 5.72 1.86
N MET A 109 1.53 5.69 0.68
CA MET A 109 2.63 4.76 0.39
C MET A 109 3.84 5.04 1.30
N GLY A 110 4.15 6.29 1.58
CA GLY A 110 5.19 6.69 2.54
C GLY A 110 4.89 6.21 3.96
N GLU A 111 3.64 6.33 4.41
CA GLU A 111 3.19 5.84 5.71
C GLU A 111 3.26 4.30 5.80
N LEU A 112 2.84 3.61 4.75
CA LEU A 112 2.94 2.16 4.66
C LEU A 112 4.39 1.69 4.75
N HIS A 113 5.27 2.30 3.96
CA HIS A 113 6.71 1.99 3.98
C HIS A 113 7.31 2.19 5.36
N LYS A 114 7.01 3.32 6.01
CA LYS A 114 7.48 3.62 7.37
C LYS A 114 7.03 2.57 8.38
N LYS A 115 5.77 2.15 8.34
CA LYS A 115 5.25 1.11 9.25
C LYS A 115 5.87 -0.25 9.02
N LEU A 116 6.12 -0.65 7.77
CA LEU A 116 6.82 -1.89 7.46
C LEU A 116 8.28 -1.84 7.90
N GLU A 117 8.95 -0.71 7.72
CA GLU A 117 10.31 -0.48 8.19
C GLU A 117 10.40 -0.52 9.74
N GLU A 118 9.43 0.08 10.44
CA GLU A 118 9.32 0.01 11.91
C GLU A 118 9.08 -1.43 12.38
N PHE A 119 8.23 -2.18 11.68
CA PHE A 119 8.00 -3.60 11.95
C PHE A 119 9.29 -4.42 11.80
N ASP A 120 10.09 -4.17 10.77
CA ASP A 120 11.37 -4.84 10.55
C ASP A 120 12.41 -4.41 11.59
N LYS A 121 12.64 -3.11 11.79
CA LYS A 121 13.62 -2.56 12.75
C LYS A 121 13.35 -2.97 14.19
N SER A 122 12.09 -3.18 14.56
CA SER A 122 11.72 -3.70 15.89
C SER A 122 12.04 -5.20 16.08
N GLY A 123 12.53 -5.87 15.05
CA GLY A 123 12.81 -7.30 15.05
C GLY A 123 11.58 -8.19 14.87
N LYS A 124 10.39 -7.62 14.68
CA LYS A 124 9.13 -8.37 14.55
C LYS A 124 9.05 -9.21 13.29
N LYS A 125 9.67 -8.78 12.21
CA LYS A 125 9.83 -9.59 11.00
C LYS A 125 10.60 -10.89 11.28
N ASN A 126 11.66 -10.84 12.10
CA ASN A 126 12.38 -12.03 12.51
C ASN A 126 11.54 -12.93 13.42
N LEU A 127 10.75 -12.35 14.33
CA LEU A 127 9.82 -13.10 15.16
C LEU A 127 8.69 -13.72 14.31
N LEU A 128 8.18 -13.01 13.32
CA LEU A 128 7.21 -13.55 12.35
C LEU A 128 7.80 -14.79 11.66
N ARG A 129 9.04 -14.72 11.17
CA ARG A 129 9.73 -15.86 10.56
C ARG A 129 9.89 -17.05 11.50
N LEU A 130 10.08 -16.80 12.80
CA LEU A 130 10.31 -17.87 13.79
C LEU A 130 9.00 -18.52 14.27
N PHE A 131 7.91 -17.78 14.37
CA PHE A 131 6.69 -18.22 15.03
C PHE A 131 5.52 -18.48 14.06
N ALA A 132 5.52 -17.90 12.88
CA ALA A 132 4.50 -18.14 11.87
C ALA A 132 4.66 -19.50 11.20
N SER A 133 3.55 -20.03 10.67
CA SER A 133 3.62 -21.17 9.76
C SER A 133 4.37 -20.81 8.48
N ALA A 134 4.85 -21.84 7.77
CA ALA A 134 5.51 -21.65 6.48
C ALA A 134 4.60 -20.95 5.47
N GLU A 135 3.29 -21.17 5.54
CA GLU A 135 2.27 -20.56 4.69
C GLU A 135 2.19 -19.04 4.94
N VAL A 136 2.07 -18.63 6.20
CA VAL A 136 2.04 -17.20 6.58
C VAL A 136 3.34 -16.51 6.19
N TRP A 137 4.48 -17.11 6.49
CA TRP A 137 5.78 -16.54 6.13
C TRP A 137 5.92 -16.39 4.61
N SER A 138 5.56 -17.41 3.83
CA SER A 138 5.61 -17.35 2.37
C SER A 138 4.70 -16.25 1.81
N SER A 139 3.47 -16.15 2.32
CA SER A 139 2.52 -15.10 1.90
C SER A 139 3.02 -13.71 2.22
N TYR A 140 3.64 -13.52 3.40
CA TYR A 140 4.26 -12.26 3.79
C TYR A 140 5.42 -11.87 2.85
N VAL A 141 6.30 -12.80 2.52
CA VAL A 141 7.42 -12.53 1.61
C VAL A 141 6.93 -12.18 0.19
N HIS A 142 5.95 -12.90 -0.33
CA HIS A 142 5.37 -12.57 -1.63
C HIS A 142 4.71 -11.20 -1.64
N PHE A 143 3.97 -10.86 -0.58
CA PHE A 143 3.39 -9.54 -0.41
C PHE A 143 4.47 -8.44 -0.39
N GLU A 144 5.52 -8.61 0.42
CA GLU A 144 6.63 -7.65 0.54
C GLU A 144 7.35 -7.45 -0.81
N VAL A 145 7.59 -8.53 -1.56
CA VAL A 145 8.18 -8.48 -2.90
C VAL A 145 7.25 -7.76 -3.90
N ALA A 146 5.96 -8.05 -3.89
CA ALA A 146 5.00 -7.40 -4.76
C ALA A 146 4.93 -5.88 -4.49
N LEU A 147 4.90 -5.49 -3.20
CA LEU A 147 4.93 -4.09 -2.80
C LEU A 147 6.23 -3.38 -3.21
N HIS A 148 7.38 -4.04 -3.04
CA HIS A 148 8.66 -3.51 -3.47
C HIS A 148 8.71 -3.29 -4.98
N ASN A 149 8.23 -4.23 -5.76
CA ASN A 149 8.21 -4.16 -7.22
C ASN A 149 7.30 -3.01 -7.70
N GLU A 150 6.15 -2.81 -7.08
CA GLU A 150 5.26 -1.71 -7.42
C GLU A 150 5.87 -0.35 -7.06
N TYR A 151 6.37 -0.22 -5.84
CA TYR A 151 6.83 1.07 -5.30
C TYR A 151 8.19 1.51 -5.87
N TYR A 152 9.19 0.60 -5.89
CA TYR A 152 10.56 0.97 -6.27
C TYR A 152 10.91 0.67 -7.73
N CYS A 153 10.33 -0.38 -8.29
CA CYS A 153 10.69 -0.85 -9.62
C CYS A 153 9.71 -0.37 -10.69
N ASN A 154 8.54 0.12 -10.31
CA ASN A 154 7.45 0.51 -11.23
C ASN A 154 7.17 -0.59 -12.29
N ILE A 155 7.26 -1.86 -11.86
CA ILE A 155 7.10 -3.03 -12.74
C ILE A 155 5.62 -3.35 -12.99
N GLY A 156 4.69 -2.52 -12.50
CA GLY A 156 3.25 -2.70 -12.74
C GLY A 156 2.76 -4.06 -12.23
N VAL A 157 2.93 -4.32 -10.93
CA VAL A 157 2.35 -5.51 -10.31
C VAL A 157 0.84 -5.39 -10.40
N LYS A 158 0.19 -6.44 -10.90
CA LYS A 158 -1.26 -6.44 -10.98
C LYS A 158 -1.83 -6.32 -9.57
N LYS A 159 -2.78 -5.41 -9.39
CA LYS A 159 -3.53 -5.24 -8.14
C LYS A 159 -4.02 -6.56 -7.58
N ASP A 160 -4.57 -7.42 -8.45
CA ASP A 160 -5.09 -8.73 -8.07
C ASP A 160 -4.03 -9.61 -7.42
N ASP A 161 -2.75 -9.49 -7.81
CA ASP A 161 -1.66 -10.26 -7.22
C ASP A 161 -1.37 -9.79 -5.78
N ILE A 162 -1.36 -8.47 -5.54
CA ILE A 162 -1.15 -7.92 -4.19
C ILE A 162 -2.32 -8.30 -3.28
N VAL A 163 -3.56 -8.10 -3.73
CA VAL A 163 -4.78 -8.49 -3.00
C VAL A 163 -4.79 -9.99 -2.71
N TYR A 164 -4.40 -10.82 -3.66
CA TYR A 164 -4.28 -12.26 -3.48
C TYR A 164 -3.30 -12.61 -2.35
N HIS A 165 -2.10 -12.00 -2.32
CA HIS A 165 -1.11 -12.26 -1.28
C HIS A 165 -1.56 -11.76 0.09
N ILE A 166 -2.24 -10.61 0.17
CA ILE A 166 -2.82 -10.11 1.42
C ILE A 166 -3.90 -11.07 1.94
N ASN A 167 -4.81 -11.51 1.09
CA ASN A 167 -5.88 -12.43 1.48
C ASN A 167 -5.31 -13.77 1.98
N ASN A 168 -4.30 -14.31 1.31
CA ASN A 168 -3.61 -15.51 1.77
C ASN A 168 -2.90 -15.30 3.11
N LEU A 169 -2.28 -14.14 3.31
CA LEU A 169 -1.64 -13.78 4.58
C LEU A 169 -2.67 -13.72 5.72
N ILE A 170 -3.80 -13.05 5.50
CA ILE A 170 -4.89 -12.97 6.50
C ILE A 170 -5.46 -14.36 6.80
N LEU A 171 -5.73 -15.15 5.77
CA LEU A 171 -6.27 -16.51 5.93
C LEU A 171 -5.29 -17.41 6.69
N GLY A 172 -4.01 -17.37 6.34
CA GLY A 172 -2.97 -18.12 7.01
C GLY A 172 -2.83 -17.73 8.49
N MET A 173 -2.80 -16.42 8.79
CA MET A 173 -2.78 -15.93 10.19
C MET A 173 -3.99 -16.41 10.99
N ARG A 174 -5.19 -16.39 10.38
CA ARG A 174 -6.41 -16.90 11.02
C ARG A 174 -6.30 -18.39 11.31
N ASN A 175 -5.85 -19.18 10.35
CA ASN A 175 -5.69 -20.64 10.50
C ASN A 175 -4.68 -20.95 11.60
N ASP A 176 -3.55 -20.26 11.65
CA ASP A 176 -2.51 -20.41 12.67
C ASP A 176 -3.00 -20.09 14.11
N LEU A 177 -4.01 -19.21 14.24
CA LEU A 177 -4.59 -18.85 15.54
C LEU A 177 -5.73 -19.78 15.97
N GLN A 178 -6.30 -20.56 15.03
CA GLN A 178 -7.38 -21.50 15.33
C GLN A 178 -6.89 -22.94 15.61
N GLY A 179 -5.68 -23.29 15.13
CA GLY A 179 -5.06 -24.62 15.26
C GLY A 179 -4.15 -24.80 16.41
#